data_cd1738278cb5dc39539bcf9c02e984cc
#
_entry.id   cd1738278cb5dc39539bcf9c02e984cc
#
_cell.length_a   1.000
_cell.length_b   1.000
_cell.length_c   1.000
_cell.angle_alpha   90.00
_cell.angle_beta   90.00
_cell.angle_gamma   90.00
#
_symmetry.space_group_name_H-M   'P 1'
#
loop_
_entity.id
_entity.type
_entity.pdbx_description
1 polymer ?
#
loop_
_entity_poly.entity_id
_entity_poly.type
_entity_poly.pdbx_seq_one_letter_code
_entity_poly.pdbx_strand_id
1 'polypeptide(L)'
;MPNEASLQPMRLSGIVDESIVDGPGLRYVLFTQGCPHHCEGCHNPQTHSFEGGFLFTVEEALKQFDENPLLAGVTLSGGEPFAQAAPLCSVAQGVRGKGKTVITYTGYTFEDLWRRAHDDIWTARLLDLTDLLIDGPYMEELRDLELLFRGSSNQRLLSKKDRENIAAELEKPDEPLL
;
A
#
# COMPACT_ATOMS: atom_id res chain seq x y z
N MET A 1 -12.87 14.31 -10.07
CA MET A 1 -13.57 14.74 -8.84
C MET A 1 -13.52 13.61 -7.84
N PRO A 2 -13.22 13.86 -6.58
CA PRO A 2 -13.40 12.86 -5.55
C PRO A 2 -14.90 12.50 -5.50
N ASN A 3 -15.23 11.22 -5.51
CA ASN A 3 -16.60 10.78 -5.28
C ASN A 3 -16.80 10.49 -3.78
N GLU A 4 -18.04 10.24 -3.36
CA GLU A 4 -18.36 10.01 -1.95
C GLU A 4 -17.50 8.89 -1.31
N ALA A 5 -17.15 7.84 -2.06
CA ALA A 5 -16.32 6.74 -1.54
C ALA A 5 -14.90 7.17 -1.16
N SER A 6 -14.31 8.13 -1.91
CA SER A 6 -12.95 8.62 -1.64
C SER A 6 -12.88 9.64 -0.49
N LEU A 7 -14.03 10.11 0.00
CA LEU A 7 -14.15 11.03 1.14
C LEU A 7 -14.55 10.31 2.43
N GLN A 8 -14.85 9.01 2.37
CA GLN A 8 -15.17 8.25 3.57
C GLN A 8 -13.96 8.13 4.50
N PRO A 9 -14.17 8.10 5.82
CA PRO A 9 -13.08 7.86 6.75
C PRO A 9 -12.49 6.48 6.52
N MET A 10 -11.18 6.39 6.62
CA MET A 10 -10.46 5.12 6.65
C MET A 10 -10.45 4.56 8.06
N ARG A 11 -10.34 3.24 8.18
CA ARG A 11 -10.16 2.56 9.45
C ARG A 11 -8.69 2.21 9.61
N LEU A 12 -8.06 2.74 10.67
CA LEU A 12 -6.64 2.54 10.95
C LEU A 12 -6.45 1.74 12.24
N SER A 13 -5.38 0.96 12.29
CA SER A 13 -4.89 0.31 13.51
C SER A 13 -3.86 1.16 14.25
N GLY A 14 -3.20 2.06 13.54
CA GLY A 14 -2.19 2.96 14.10
C GLY A 14 -1.64 3.94 13.08
N ILE A 15 -0.89 4.91 13.60
CA ILE A 15 -0.19 5.93 12.82
C ILE A 15 1.22 6.05 13.41
N VAL A 16 2.21 6.24 12.55
CA VAL A 16 3.56 6.62 12.95
C VAL A 16 3.92 7.90 12.21
N ASP A 17 4.13 8.98 12.97
CA ASP A 17 4.36 10.31 12.40
C ASP A 17 5.71 10.41 11.68
N GLU A 18 6.72 9.68 12.16
CA GLU A 18 8.07 9.67 11.63
C GLU A 18 8.67 8.26 11.68
N SER A 19 8.83 7.62 10.53
CA SER A 19 9.47 6.30 10.41
C SER A 19 10.63 6.35 9.42
N ILE A 20 11.72 5.65 9.74
CA ILE A 20 12.87 5.45 8.86
C ILE A 20 12.99 3.99 8.38
N VAL A 21 12.08 3.11 8.83
CA VAL A 21 12.11 1.66 8.53
C VAL A 21 11.01 1.22 7.56
N ASP A 22 10.03 2.06 7.30
CA ASP A 22 8.87 1.76 6.46
C ASP A 22 9.01 2.33 5.04
N GLY A 23 10.23 2.39 4.52
CA GLY A 23 10.56 2.86 3.18
C GLY A 23 11.67 3.90 3.19
N PRO A 24 12.18 4.28 1.99
CA PRO A 24 13.23 5.28 1.86
C PRO A 24 12.79 6.67 2.33
N GLY A 25 13.67 7.33 3.06
CA GLY A 25 13.44 8.66 3.63
C GLY A 25 12.61 8.62 4.92
N LEU A 26 12.27 9.80 5.44
CA LEU A 26 11.40 9.93 6.60
C LEU A 26 9.94 9.78 6.17
N ARG A 27 9.20 8.84 6.75
CA ARG A 27 7.86 8.45 6.30
C ARG A 27 6.80 8.74 7.35
N TYR A 28 5.68 9.27 6.92
CA TYR A 28 4.43 9.23 7.66
C TYR A 28 3.74 7.91 7.34
N VAL A 29 3.45 7.09 8.34
CA VAL A 29 2.92 5.73 8.12
C VAL A 29 1.49 5.63 8.62
N LEU A 30 0.60 5.20 7.74
CA LEU A 30 -0.77 4.83 8.05
C LEU A 30 -0.89 3.30 8.04
N PHE A 31 -1.18 2.71 9.20
CA PHE A 31 -1.45 1.29 9.33
C PHE A 31 -2.95 1.06 9.23
N THR A 32 -3.40 0.51 8.10
CA THR A 32 -4.81 0.20 7.88
C THR A 32 -5.29 -0.93 8.80
N GLN A 33 -6.56 -0.90 9.15
CA GLN A 33 -7.25 -1.97 9.88
C GLN A 33 -8.06 -2.82 8.90
N GLY A 34 -7.98 -4.15 9.04
CA GLY A 34 -8.60 -5.14 8.18
C GLY A 34 -7.63 -5.72 7.16
N CYS A 35 -7.48 -7.06 7.17
CA CYS A 35 -6.62 -7.78 6.25
C CYS A 35 -7.22 -9.16 5.94
N PRO A 36 -7.42 -9.52 4.67
CA PRO A 36 -7.97 -10.81 4.29
C PRO A 36 -6.92 -11.94 4.21
N HIS A 37 -5.62 -11.61 4.30
CA HIS A 37 -4.54 -12.56 4.00
C HIS A 37 -4.25 -13.54 5.12
N HIS A 38 -4.36 -13.12 6.38
CA HIS A 38 -4.10 -13.96 7.56
C HIS A 38 -2.77 -14.73 7.51
N CYS A 39 -1.69 -14.07 7.08
CA CYS A 39 -0.37 -14.68 6.96
C CYS A 39 0.09 -15.26 8.31
N GLU A 40 0.61 -16.48 8.30
CA GLU A 40 1.24 -17.08 9.47
C GLU A 40 2.47 -16.26 9.87
N GLY A 41 2.62 -15.99 11.19
CA GLY A 41 3.72 -15.17 11.69
C GLY A 41 3.61 -13.68 11.37
N CYS A 42 2.45 -13.20 10.91
CA CYS A 42 2.22 -11.79 10.60
C CYS A 42 2.71 -10.88 11.74
N HIS A 43 3.44 -9.81 11.38
CA HIS A 43 3.97 -8.85 12.37
C HIS A 43 2.89 -7.98 13.01
N ASN A 44 1.73 -7.85 12.36
CA ASN A 44 0.61 -7.02 12.80
C ASN A 44 -0.71 -7.81 12.89
N PRO A 45 -0.78 -8.93 13.65
CA PRO A 45 -1.98 -9.78 13.68
C PRO A 45 -3.23 -9.05 14.20
N GLN A 46 -3.07 -7.98 14.98
CA GLN A 46 -4.16 -7.12 15.45
C GLN A 46 -4.88 -6.40 14.31
N THR A 47 -4.26 -6.30 13.13
CA THR A 47 -4.86 -5.65 11.94
C THR A 47 -5.74 -6.57 11.11
N HIS A 48 -5.85 -7.87 11.44
CA HIS A 48 -6.63 -8.82 10.64
C HIS A 48 -8.13 -8.52 10.70
N SER A 49 -8.67 -8.19 11.89
CA SER A 49 -10.10 -7.87 12.03
C SER A 49 -10.46 -6.60 11.28
N PHE A 50 -11.57 -6.64 10.53
CA PHE A 50 -12.13 -5.45 9.87
C PHE A 50 -12.92 -4.54 10.82
N GLU A 51 -13.21 -4.97 12.03
CA GLU A 51 -14.00 -4.24 13.03
C GLU A 51 -13.13 -3.48 14.07
N GLY A 52 -11.83 -3.75 14.10
CA GLY A 52 -10.90 -3.13 15.04
C GLY A 52 -10.49 -1.70 14.67
N GLY A 53 -9.52 -1.17 15.39
CA GLY A 53 -8.93 0.13 15.11
C GLY A 53 -9.87 1.31 15.36
N PHE A 54 -9.60 2.43 14.69
CA PHE A 54 -10.34 3.68 14.81
C PHE A 54 -10.60 4.31 13.44
N LEU A 55 -11.62 5.18 13.36
CA LEU A 55 -11.91 5.95 12.15
C LEU A 55 -11.03 7.19 12.08
N PHE A 56 -10.49 7.46 10.90
CA PHE A 56 -9.61 8.58 10.63
C PHE A 56 -9.92 9.17 9.26
N THR A 57 -10.08 10.45 9.17
CA THR A 57 -10.46 11.11 7.92
C THR A 57 -9.24 11.41 7.03
N VAL A 58 -9.48 11.56 5.76
CA VAL A 58 -8.46 12.01 4.79
C VAL A 58 -7.91 13.41 5.18
N GLU A 59 -8.78 14.29 5.64
CA GLU A 59 -8.41 15.64 6.07
C GLU A 59 -7.47 15.62 7.28
N GLU A 60 -7.77 14.82 8.29
CA GLU A 60 -6.90 14.62 9.45
C GLU A 60 -5.53 14.08 9.06
N ALA A 61 -5.50 13.06 8.17
CA ALA A 61 -4.25 12.48 7.68
C ALA A 61 -3.37 13.51 6.96
N LEU A 62 -3.96 14.29 6.06
CA LEU A 62 -3.21 15.32 5.33
C LEU A 62 -2.78 16.48 6.23
N LYS A 63 -3.58 16.85 7.22
CA LYS A 63 -3.22 17.86 8.21
C LYS A 63 -2.03 17.42 9.05
N GLN A 64 -2.04 16.19 9.60
CA GLN A 64 -0.90 15.67 10.35
C GLN A 64 0.35 15.52 9.46
N PHE A 65 0.19 15.07 8.22
CA PHE A 65 1.30 15.01 7.26
C PHE A 65 1.97 16.38 7.07
N ASP A 66 1.20 17.46 7.03
CA ASP A 66 1.71 18.82 6.82
C ASP A 66 2.45 19.40 8.03
N GLU A 67 2.31 18.80 9.22
CA GLU A 67 3.00 19.27 10.44
C GLU A 67 4.53 19.06 10.36
N ASN A 68 5.00 18.09 9.53
CA ASN A 68 6.42 17.85 9.36
C ASN A 68 6.86 18.00 7.89
N PRO A 69 7.48 19.14 7.51
CA PRO A 69 7.96 19.37 6.14
C PRO A 69 9.14 18.46 5.73
N LEU A 70 9.78 17.77 6.67
CA LEU A 70 10.91 16.88 6.41
C LEU A 70 10.48 15.50 5.89
N LEU A 71 9.19 15.18 5.95
CA LEU A 71 8.67 13.92 5.43
C LEU A 71 8.95 13.79 3.93
N ALA A 72 9.51 12.65 3.55
CA ALA A 72 9.72 12.29 2.14
C ALA A 72 8.40 11.84 1.47
N GLY A 73 7.45 11.39 2.26
CA GLY A 73 6.14 10.95 1.78
C GLY A 73 5.37 10.11 2.79
N VAL A 74 4.28 9.51 2.32
CA VAL A 74 3.44 8.60 3.08
C VAL A 74 3.73 7.14 2.75
N THR A 75 3.67 6.29 3.76
CA THR A 75 3.66 4.83 3.60
C THR A 75 2.30 4.29 4.05
N LEU A 76 1.65 3.57 3.17
CA LEU A 76 0.39 2.87 3.41
C LEU A 76 0.71 1.40 3.73
N SER A 77 0.43 0.99 4.95
CA SER A 77 0.81 -0.32 5.50
C SER A 77 -0.27 -0.85 6.45
N GLY A 78 0.07 -1.74 7.36
CA GLY A 78 -0.81 -2.26 8.42
C GLY A 78 -1.49 -3.54 8.03
N GLY A 79 -2.82 -3.55 7.90
CA GLY A 79 -3.61 -4.64 7.35
C GLY A 79 -3.42 -4.74 5.84
N GLU A 80 -4.48 -4.53 5.08
CA GLU A 80 -4.40 -4.52 3.61
C GLU A 80 -4.89 -3.17 3.06
N PRO A 81 -3.98 -2.29 2.59
CA PRO A 81 -4.36 -0.99 2.04
C PRO A 81 -5.36 -1.08 0.88
N PHE A 82 -5.24 -2.08 0.00
CA PHE A 82 -6.18 -2.25 -1.11
C PHE A 82 -7.60 -2.69 -0.69
N ALA A 83 -7.80 -3.07 0.57
CA ALA A 83 -9.15 -3.25 1.13
C ALA A 83 -9.86 -1.90 1.40
N GLN A 84 -9.11 -0.81 1.47
CA GLN A 84 -9.59 0.56 1.69
C GLN A 84 -9.03 1.53 0.64
N ALA A 85 -8.90 1.09 -0.61
CA ALA A 85 -8.22 1.84 -1.66
C ALA A 85 -8.86 3.23 -1.92
N ALA A 86 -10.17 3.37 -1.82
CA ALA A 86 -10.87 4.61 -2.15
C ALA A 86 -10.41 5.82 -1.31
N PRO A 87 -10.51 5.81 0.03
CA PRO A 87 -10.01 6.94 0.86
C PRO A 87 -8.49 7.08 0.79
N LEU A 88 -7.74 5.98 0.67
CA LEU A 88 -6.28 6.02 0.54
C LEU A 88 -5.81 6.67 -0.78
N CYS A 89 -6.58 6.57 -1.86
CA CYS A 89 -6.32 7.34 -3.07
C CYS A 89 -6.35 8.86 -2.82
N SER A 90 -7.27 9.34 -1.98
CA SER A 90 -7.35 10.77 -1.66
C SER A 90 -6.15 11.24 -0.83
N VAL A 91 -5.70 10.43 0.14
CA VAL A 91 -4.45 10.71 0.88
C VAL A 91 -3.24 10.72 -0.06
N ALA A 92 -3.09 9.67 -0.87
CA ALA A 92 -1.99 9.55 -1.82
C ALA A 92 -1.94 10.73 -2.81
N GLN A 93 -3.10 11.14 -3.33
CA GLN A 93 -3.21 12.28 -4.24
C GLN A 93 -2.82 13.60 -3.56
N GLY A 94 -3.26 13.82 -2.31
CA GLY A 94 -2.89 15.00 -1.53
C GLY A 94 -1.38 15.08 -1.26
N VAL A 95 -0.76 13.95 -0.90
CA VAL A 95 0.69 13.85 -0.67
C VAL A 95 1.49 14.08 -1.97
N ARG A 96 1.07 13.46 -3.08
CA ARG A 96 1.72 13.66 -4.39
C ARG A 96 1.59 15.09 -4.90
N GLY A 97 0.45 15.74 -4.65
CA GLY A 97 0.24 17.16 -4.98
C GLY A 97 1.25 18.10 -4.31
N LYS A 98 1.91 17.65 -3.25
CA LYS A 98 2.98 18.37 -2.52
C LYS A 98 4.39 17.97 -3.02
N GLY A 99 4.52 17.20 -4.10
CA GLY A 99 5.80 16.70 -4.63
C GLY A 99 6.44 15.61 -3.77
N LYS A 100 5.66 14.95 -2.90
CA LYS A 100 6.12 13.87 -2.03
C LYS A 100 5.73 12.50 -2.59
N THR A 101 6.33 11.43 -2.07
CA THR A 101 6.17 10.06 -2.59
C THR A 101 5.19 9.22 -1.79
N VAL A 102 4.63 8.22 -2.45
CA VAL A 102 3.70 7.23 -1.87
C VAL A 102 4.31 5.84 -1.96
N ILE A 103 4.39 5.14 -0.85
CA ILE A 103 4.78 3.74 -0.76
C ILE A 103 3.57 2.95 -0.27
N THR A 104 3.30 1.82 -0.88
CA THR A 104 2.19 0.95 -0.48
C THR A 104 2.68 -0.48 -0.28
N TYR A 105 2.40 -1.03 0.89
CA TYR A 105 2.55 -2.44 1.20
C TYR A 105 1.27 -3.18 0.86
N THR A 106 1.39 -4.42 0.41
CA THR A 106 0.24 -5.29 0.16
C THR A 106 0.62 -6.76 0.29
N GLY A 107 -0.30 -7.57 0.76
CA GLY A 107 -0.19 -9.02 0.75
C GLY A 107 -0.56 -9.65 -0.59
N TYR A 108 -1.18 -8.91 -1.50
CA TYR A 108 -1.38 -9.36 -2.88
C TYR A 108 -0.08 -9.33 -3.67
N THR A 109 0.01 -10.12 -4.74
CA THR A 109 1.01 -9.90 -5.77
C THR A 109 0.57 -8.76 -6.69
N PHE A 110 1.52 -8.12 -7.38
CA PHE A 110 1.17 -7.09 -8.36
C PHE A 110 0.29 -7.68 -9.48
N GLU A 111 0.55 -8.91 -9.89
CA GLU A 111 -0.22 -9.62 -10.91
C GLU A 111 -1.70 -9.78 -10.52
N ASP A 112 -1.98 -10.06 -9.24
CA ASP A 112 -3.35 -10.14 -8.72
C ASP A 112 -4.01 -8.77 -8.68
N LEU A 113 -3.29 -7.74 -8.23
CA LEU A 113 -3.78 -6.36 -8.22
C LEU A 113 -3.99 -5.83 -9.64
N TRP A 114 -3.13 -6.17 -10.59
CA TRP A 114 -3.27 -5.78 -11.98
C TRP A 114 -4.55 -6.36 -12.60
N ARG A 115 -4.83 -7.66 -12.37
CA ARG A 115 -6.10 -8.27 -12.82
C ARG A 115 -7.30 -7.60 -12.15
N ARG A 116 -7.26 -7.38 -10.85
CA ARG A 116 -8.33 -6.71 -10.10
C ARG A 116 -8.57 -5.28 -10.59
N ALA A 117 -7.55 -4.57 -11.00
CA ALA A 117 -7.62 -3.19 -11.48
C ALA A 117 -8.46 -3.03 -12.76
N HIS A 118 -8.72 -4.10 -13.52
CA HIS A 118 -9.61 -4.05 -14.69
C HIS A 118 -11.07 -3.80 -14.30
N ASP A 119 -11.49 -4.28 -13.13
CA ASP A 119 -12.89 -4.21 -12.66
C ASP A 119 -13.04 -3.28 -11.45
N ASP A 120 -11.94 -2.90 -10.78
CA ASP A 120 -11.93 -2.06 -9.59
C ASP A 120 -11.10 -0.80 -9.83
N ILE A 121 -11.80 0.30 -10.10
CA ILE A 121 -11.19 1.60 -10.37
C ILE A 121 -10.32 2.11 -9.22
N TRP A 122 -10.65 1.78 -7.96
CA TRP A 122 -9.89 2.24 -6.82
C TRP A 122 -8.56 1.49 -6.68
N THR A 123 -8.55 0.18 -6.97
CA THR A 123 -7.31 -0.60 -7.09
C THR A 123 -6.42 -0.03 -8.19
N ALA A 124 -6.97 0.23 -9.38
CA ALA A 124 -6.23 0.83 -10.49
C ALA A 124 -5.62 2.19 -10.10
N ARG A 125 -6.40 3.03 -9.45
CA ARG A 125 -5.99 4.38 -9.07
C ARG A 125 -4.93 4.38 -7.96
N LEU A 126 -5.06 3.52 -6.95
CA LEU A 126 -4.07 3.40 -5.89
C LEU A 126 -2.74 2.88 -6.43
N LEU A 127 -2.76 1.90 -7.34
CA LEU A 127 -1.57 1.45 -8.07
C LEU A 127 -0.89 2.58 -8.83
N ASP A 128 -1.65 3.41 -9.54
CA ASP A 128 -1.09 4.55 -10.29
C ASP A 128 -0.48 5.62 -9.37
N LEU A 129 -1.09 5.87 -8.23
CA LEU A 129 -0.61 6.84 -7.23
C LEU A 129 0.59 6.35 -6.42
N THR A 130 0.85 5.04 -6.39
CA THR A 130 1.95 4.42 -5.65
C THR A 130 3.27 4.54 -6.43
N ASP A 131 4.30 5.12 -5.82
CA ASP A 131 5.64 5.22 -6.42
C ASP A 131 6.45 3.94 -6.24
N LEU A 132 6.37 3.33 -5.05
CA LEU A 132 6.99 2.05 -4.72
C LEU A 132 5.95 1.11 -4.11
N LEU A 133 5.72 -0.02 -4.76
CA LEU A 133 4.86 -1.09 -4.26
C LEU A 133 5.73 -2.17 -3.61
N ILE A 134 5.43 -2.54 -2.37
CA ILE A 134 6.04 -3.68 -1.70
C ILE A 134 4.98 -4.75 -1.63
N ASP A 135 5.12 -5.76 -2.50
CA ASP A 135 4.08 -6.74 -2.79
C ASP A 135 4.42 -8.16 -2.32
N GLY A 136 3.39 -8.96 -2.20
CA GLY A 136 3.47 -10.36 -1.82
C GLY A 136 3.16 -10.64 -0.36
N PRO A 137 2.59 -11.81 -0.07
CA PRO A 137 2.26 -12.20 1.30
C PRO A 137 3.53 -12.38 2.13
N TYR A 138 3.45 -12.08 3.44
CA TYR A 138 4.51 -12.46 4.35
C TYR A 138 4.55 -13.98 4.49
N MET A 139 5.75 -14.56 4.40
CA MET A 139 6.00 -16.00 4.53
C MET A 139 7.05 -16.23 5.63
N GLU A 140 6.64 -16.82 6.74
CA GLU A 140 7.50 -17.02 7.92
C GLU A 140 8.75 -17.87 7.58
N GLU A 141 8.63 -18.88 6.73
CA GLU A 141 9.73 -19.74 6.29
C GLU A 141 10.77 -18.98 5.42
N LEU A 142 10.40 -17.82 4.86
CA LEU A 142 11.27 -16.95 4.07
C LEU A 142 11.65 -15.67 4.81
N ARG A 143 11.39 -15.63 6.12
CA ARG A 143 11.73 -14.48 6.97
C ARG A 143 13.22 -14.17 6.88
N ASP A 144 13.53 -12.89 6.68
CA ASP A 144 14.90 -12.40 6.63
C ASP A 144 14.96 -10.98 7.18
N LEU A 145 15.68 -10.81 8.30
CA LEU A 145 15.81 -9.53 9.01
C LEU A 145 16.82 -8.57 8.36
N GLU A 146 17.61 -9.05 7.40
CA GLU A 146 18.59 -8.22 6.69
C GLU A 146 17.98 -7.52 5.47
N LEU A 147 16.76 -7.89 5.08
CA LEU A 147 16.05 -7.29 3.95
C LEU A 147 15.56 -5.88 4.29
N LEU A 148 15.91 -4.92 3.44
CA LEU A 148 15.37 -3.57 3.55
C LEU A 148 13.87 -3.54 3.19
N PHE A 149 13.07 -2.97 4.08
CA PHE A 149 11.64 -2.69 3.91
C PHE A 149 10.73 -3.92 3.68
N ARG A 150 11.25 -5.14 3.82
CA ARG A 150 10.52 -6.40 3.60
C ARG A 150 10.68 -7.32 4.79
N GLY A 151 9.69 -8.16 5.06
CA GLY A 151 9.75 -9.15 6.12
C GLY A 151 10.21 -10.53 5.66
N SER A 152 9.98 -10.88 4.39
CA SER A 152 10.34 -12.18 3.80
C SER A 152 10.86 -12.02 2.38
N SER A 153 11.72 -12.94 1.95
CA SER A 153 12.48 -12.84 0.70
C SER A 153 11.64 -12.97 -0.58
N ASN A 154 10.43 -13.52 -0.49
CA ASN A 154 9.48 -13.58 -1.60
C ASN A 154 8.84 -12.22 -1.93
N GLN A 155 8.83 -11.27 -0.99
CA GLN A 155 8.28 -9.94 -1.22
C GLN A 155 9.18 -9.13 -2.15
N ARG A 156 8.58 -8.30 -3.00
CA ARG A 156 9.30 -7.52 -4.02
C ARG A 156 9.14 -6.02 -3.77
N LEU A 157 10.16 -5.25 -4.14
CA LEU A 157 10.10 -3.80 -4.22
C LEU A 157 9.94 -3.41 -5.70
N LEU A 158 8.75 -2.98 -6.08
CA LEU A 158 8.39 -2.72 -7.45
C LEU A 158 8.18 -1.21 -7.69
N SER A 159 9.09 -0.61 -8.45
CA SER A 159 8.90 0.75 -8.98
C SER A 159 7.76 0.78 -10.01
N LYS A 160 7.36 1.97 -10.45
CA LYS A 160 6.39 2.09 -11.57
C LYS A 160 6.88 1.36 -12.81
N LYS A 161 8.16 1.52 -13.15
CA LYS A 161 8.75 0.86 -14.32
C LYS A 161 8.75 -0.66 -14.21
N ASP A 162 9.05 -1.20 -13.03
CA ASP A 162 8.99 -2.66 -12.83
C ASP A 162 7.56 -3.18 -13.06
N ARG A 163 6.57 -2.48 -12.55
CA ARG A 163 5.15 -2.83 -12.73
C ARG A 163 4.68 -2.71 -14.18
N GLU A 164 5.12 -1.68 -14.90
CA GLU A 164 4.86 -1.53 -16.34
C GLU A 164 5.45 -2.70 -17.15
N ASN A 165 6.67 -3.13 -16.82
CA ASN A 165 7.31 -4.27 -17.46
C ASN A 165 6.55 -5.57 -17.19
N ILE A 166 6.13 -5.81 -15.94
CA ILE A 166 5.33 -6.99 -15.57
C ILE A 166 3.97 -6.96 -16.30
N ALA A 167 3.28 -5.82 -16.30
CA ALA A 167 2.00 -5.67 -17.00
C ALA A 167 2.13 -5.97 -18.50
N ALA A 168 3.17 -5.47 -19.15
CA ALA A 168 3.44 -5.74 -20.56
C ALA A 168 3.69 -7.23 -20.84
N GLU A 169 4.29 -7.97 -19.90
CA GLU A 169 4.43 -9.42 -20.03
C GLU A 169 3.09 -10.15 -19.89
N LEU A 170 2.22 -9.68 -18.96
CA LEU A 170 0.90 -10.27 -18.73
C LEU A 170 -0.08 -10.05 -19.90
N GLU A 171 0.13 -9.00 -20.70
CA GLU A 171 -0.69 -8.68 -21.88
C GLU A 171 -0.29 -9.46 -23.12
N LYS A 172 0.86 -10.15 -23.10
CA LYS A 172 1.27 -10.98 -24.25
C LYS A 172 0.32 -12.15 -24.43
N PRO A 173 -0.16 -12.43 -25.65
CA PRO A 173 -0.91 -13.65 -25.91
C PRO A 173 -0.04 -14.86 -25.62
N ASP A 174 -0.63 -15.89 -25.02
CA ASP A 174 0.04 -17.18 -24.85
C ASP A 174 0.56 -17.65 -26.20
N GLU A 175 1.89 -17.80 -26.34
CA GLU A 175 2.44 -18.43 -27.54
C GLU A 175 1.90 -19.86 -27.61
N PRO A 176 1.28 -20.27 -28.73
CA PRO A 176 0.84 -21.65 -28.85
C PRO A 176 2.05 -22.56 -28.75
N LEU A 177 2.01 -23.51 -27.81
CA LEU A 177 2.99 -24.57 -27.70
C LEU A 177 3.04 -25.32 -29.04
N LEU A 178 4.14 -25.16 -29.79
CA LEU A 178 4.44 -25.90 -31.01
C LEU A 178 4.73 -27.38 -30.70
#